data_4c094e991eb3802d3ccf183c9b80d387
#
_entry.id   4c094e991eb3802d3ccf183c9b80d387
#
_cell.length_a   1.000
_cell.length_b   1.000
_cell.length_c   1.000
_cell.angle_alpha   90.00
_cell.angle_beta   90.00
_cell.angle_gamma   90.00
#
_symmetry.space_group_name_H-M   'P 1'
#
loop_
_entity.id
_entity.type
_entity.pdbx_description
1 polymer ?
#
loop_
_entity_poly.entity_id
_entity_poly.type
_entity_poly.pdbx_seq_one_letter_code
_entity_poly.pdbx_strand_id
1 'polypeptide(L)'
;PEIDLKLLDGQIINNENMQGKVVVFQFTASWCSVCIKEMPHLEKEVWQRFKDENFILIGVDLKEDLEVVKEFISKTEVTYSFTIDSDGSFFESFTLPKAGITRNIVIDQEGKISFLTRLYDELEFAQMIEHIDKLLK
;
A
#
# COMPACT_ATOMS: atom_id res chain seq x y z
N PRO A 1 0.27 9.19 12.13
CA PRO A 1 1.72 8.97 12.18
C PRO A 1 2.48 9.84 11.19
N GLU A 2 3.73 10.08 11.51
CA GLU A 2 4.61 10.80 10.61
C GLU A 2 5.06 9.88 9.47
N ILE A 3 4.98 10.37 8.24
CA ILE A 3 5.34 9.60 7.05
C ILE A 3 6.52 10.28 6.36
N ASP A 4 7.57 9.50 6.12
CA ASP A 4 8.75 9.94 5.40
C ASP A 4 9.36 8.70 4.75
N LEU A 5 9.01 8.47 3.48
CA LEU A 5 9.41 7.27 2.75
C LEU A 5 10.11 7.64 1.45
N LYS A 6 11.12 6.84 1.12
CA LYS A 6 11.75 6.89 -0.19
C LYS A 6 11.35 5.64 -0.95
N LEU A 7 10.68 5.82 -2.09
CA LEU A 7 10.29 4.72 -2.94
C LEU A 7 11.49 4.17 -3.72
N LEU A 8 11.38 2.96 -4.22
CA LEU A 8 12.47 2.32 -4.97
C LEU A 8 12.81 3.07 -6.26
N ASP A 9 11.87 3.85 -6.80
CA ASP A 9 12.11 4.69 -7.99
C ASP A 9 12.69 6.07 -7.66
N GLY A 10 12.97 6.34 -6.40
CA GLY A 10 13.57 7.60 -5.94
C GLY A 10 12.58 8.67 -5.49
N GLN A 11 11.28 8.48 -5.68
CA GLN A 11 10.28 9.43 -5.19
C GLN A 11 10.28 9.48 -3.67
N ILE A 12 10.02 10.67 -3.13
CA ILE A 12 9.87 10.88 -1.69
C ILE A 12 8.38 11.06 -1.38
N ILE A 13 7.87 10.33 -0.40
CA ILE A 13 6.50 10.42 0.08
C ILE A 13 6.53 10.85 1.54
N ASN A 14 5.92 11.99 1.85
CA ASN A 14 5.84 12.52 3.21
C ASN A 14 4.48 13.17 3.45
N ASN A 15 4.22 13.54 4.69
CA ASN A 15 2.92 14.13 5.06
C ASN A 15 2.59 15.39 4.24
N GLU A 16 3.61 16.16 3.87
CA GLU A 16 3.41 17.39 3.11
C GLU A 16 2.99 17.13 1.68
N ASN A 17 3.72 16.26 0.95
CA ASN A 17 3.42 16.01 -0.46
C ASN A 17 2.26 15.04 -0.70
N MET A 18 1.78 14.39 0.36
CA MET A 18 0.57 13.55 0.29
C MET A 18 -0.72 14.37 0.32
N GLN A 19 -0.67 15.61 0.78
CA GLN A 19 -1.89 16.43 0.89
C GLN A 19 -2.56 16.62 -0.47
N GLY A 20 -3.88 16.46 -0.49
CA GLY A 20 -4.65 16.55 -1.72
C GLY A 20 -4.71 15.26 -2.52
N LYS A 21 -3.99 14.23 -2.09
CA LYS A 21 -3.95 12.93 -2.76
C LYS A 21 -4.51 11.84 -1.86
N VAL A 22 -5.14 10.85 -2.47
CA VAL A 22 -5.51 9.62 -1.77
C VAL A 22 -4.33 8.66 -1.88
N VAL A 23 -3.83 8.16 -0.76
CA VAL A 23 -2.67 7.28 -0.72
C VAL A 23 -3.09 5.97 -0.05
N VAL A 24 -2.75 4.85 -0.69
CA VAL A 24 -2.99 3.53 -0.12
C VAL A 24 -1.65 2.85 0.11
N PHE A 25 -1.43 2.39 1.34
CA PHE A 25 -0.29 1.57 1.69
C PHE A 25 -0.75 0.13 1.78
N GLN A 26 -0.14 -0.73 0.96
CA GLN A 26 -0.31 -2.19 1.08
C GLN A 26 0.91 -2.74 1.79
N PHE A 27 0.74 -3.32 2.97
CA PHE A 27 1.84 -4.02 3.64
C PHE A 27 1.94 -5.42 3.08
N THR A 28 3.15 -5.82 2.69
CA THR A 28 3.38 -7.06 1.96
C THR A 28 4.77 -7.63 2.22
N ALA A 29 4.98 -8.87 1.78
CA ALA A 29 6.30 -9.51 1.78
C ALA A 29 6.26 -10.71 0.83
N SER A 30 7.43 -11.12 0.34
CA SER A 30 7.53 -12.22 -0.62
C SER A 30 7.07 -13.57 -0.06
N TRP A 31 7.12 -13.73 1.27
CA TRP A 31 6.69 -14.97 1.96
C TRP A 31 5.19 -14.97 2.30
N CYS A 32 4.48 -13.90 2.04
CA CYS A 32 3.07 -13.75 2.41
C CYS A 32 2.16 -14.22 1.28
N SER A 33 1.63 -15.42 1.36
CA SER A 33 0.78 -15.99 0.31
C SER A 33 -0.51 -15.20 0.09
N VAL A 34 -1.12 -14.68 1.15
CA VAL A 34 -2.34 -13.86 1.05
C VAL A 34 -2.05 -12.54 0.35
N CYS A 35 -0.90 -11.93 0.64
CA CYS A 35 -0.46 -10.71 -0.04
C CYS A 35 -0.29 -10.94 -1.54
N ILE A 36 0.37 -12.04 -1.91
CA ILE A 36 0.59 -12.41 -3.32
C ILE A 36 -0.74 -12.62 -4.03
N LYS A 37 -1.69 -13.26 -3.37
CA LYS A 37 -3.01 -13.52 -3.92
C LYS A 37 -3.79 -12.22 -4.17
N GLU A 38 -3.62 -11.23 -3.29
CA GLU A 38 -4.29 -9.94 -3.40
C GLU A 38 -3.67 -9.03 -4.49
N MET A 39 -2.38 -9.16 -4.74
CA MET A 39 -1.65 -8.21 -5.59
C MET A 39 -2.18 -8.06 -7.01
N PRO A 40 -2.60 -9.13 -7.73
CA PRO A 40 -3.21 -8.95 -9.04
C PRO A 40 -4.49 -8.11 -9.00
N HIS A 41 -5.26 -8.23 -7.92
CA HIS A 41 -6.47 -7.44 -7.72
C HIS A 41 -6.16 -5.98 -7.43
N LEU A 42 -5.13 -5.71 -6.63
CA LEU A 42 -4.67 -4.35 -6.39
C LEU A 42 -4.16 -3.71 -7.67
N GLU A 43 -3.40 -4.44 -8.47
CA GLU A 43 -2.89 -3.92 -9.74
C GLU A 43 -4.02 -3.56 -10.69
N LYS A 44 -4.94 -4.49 -10.91
CA LYS A 44 -6.00 -4.36 -11.92
C LYS A 44 -7.14 -3.46 -11.47
N GLU A 45 -7.63 -3.65 -10.25
CA GLU A 45 -8.86 -3.03 -9.78
C GLU A 45 -8.65 -1.72 -9.04
N VAL A 46 -7.43 -1.47 -8.57
CA VAL A 46 -7.10 -0.25 -7.82
C VAL A 46 -6.11 0.61 -8.58
N TRP A 47 -4.91 0.11 -8.84
CA TRP A 47 -3.86 0.91 -9.46
C TRP A 47 -4.20 1.31 -10.90
N GLN A 48 -4.54 0.37 -11.76
CA GLN A 48 -4.86 0.69 -13.15
C GLN A 48 -6.12 1.56 -13.26
N ARG A 49 -7.05 1.43 -12.33
CA ARG A 49 -8.27 2.24 -12.32
C ARG A 49 -8.02 3.69 -11.90
N PHE A 50 -7.18 3.92 -10.88
CA PHE A 50 -7.06 5.24 -10.26
C PHE A 50 -5.74 5.96 -10.52
N LYS A 51 -4.77 5.33 -11.17
CA LYS A 51 -3.41 5.86 -11.32
C LYS A 51 -3.31 7.24 -11.99
N ASP A 52 -4.28 7.60 -12.80
CA ASP A 52 -4.29 8.89 -13.50
C ASP A 52 -5.02 9.99 -12.71
N GLU A 53 -5.50 9.68 -11.53
CA GLU A 53 -6.12 10.64 -10.62
C GLU A 53 -5.12 11.04 -9.53
N ASN A 54 -5.55 11.90 -8.60
CA ASN A 54 -4.70 12.28 -7.45
C ASN A 54 -4.63 11.11 -6.45
N PHE A 55 -3.99 10.03 -6.86
CA PHE A 55 -3.97 8.76 -6.18
C PHE A 55 -2.62 8.08 -6.30
N ILE A 56 -2.15 7.48 -5.23
CA ILE A 56 -0.92 6.69 -5.21
C ILE A 56 -1.18 5.40 -4.45
N LEU A 57 -0.76 4.27 -5.02
CA LEU A 57 -0.72 2.98 -4.34
C LEU A 57 0.74 2.60 -4.12
N ILE A 58 1.09 2.30 -2.88
CA ILE A 58 2.45 1.97 -2.49
C ILE A 58 2.47 0.62 -1.78
N GLY A 59 3.24 -0.32 -2.32
CA GLY A 59 3.55 -1.56 -1.63
C GLY A 59 4.67 -1.30 -0.62
N VAL A 60 4.44 -1.65 0.63
CA VAL A 60 5.43 -1.51 1.70
C VAL A 60 5.91 -2.90 2.08
N ASP A 61 7.13 -3.25 1.65
CA ASP A 61 7.70 -4.57 1.91
C ASP A 61 8.33 -4.61 3.30
N LEU A 62 7.95 -5.60 4.09
CA LEU A 62 8.37 -5.71 5.48
C LEU A 62 9.66 -6.50 5.62
N LYS A 63 10.74 -5.79 5.98
CA LYS A 63 12.02 -6.36 6.42
C LYS A 63 12.73 -7.28 5.43
N GLU A 64 12.56 -7.08 4.13
CA GLU A 64 13.25 -7.86 3.12
C GLU A 64 14.34 -7.05 2.42
N ASP A 65 15.35 -7.74 1.89
CA ASP A 65 16.45 -7.09 1.16
C ASP A 65 15.97 -6.61 -0.22
N LEU A 66 16.63 -5.57 -0.74
CA LEU A 66 16.28 -4.96 -2.01
C LEU A 66 16.19 -5.98 -3.16
N GLU A 67 17.15 -6.90 -3.25
CA GLU A 67 17.15 -7.90 -4.32
C GLU A 67 15.95 -8.85 -4.24
N VAL A 68 15.56 -9.22 -3.02
CA VAL A 68 14.36 -10.04 -2.78
C VAL A 68 13.11 -9.29 -3.24
N VAL A 69 13.02 -8.01 -2.90
CA VAL A 69 11.86 -7.19 -3.26
C VAL A 69 11.77 -6.99 -4.77
N LYS A 70 12.89 -6.73 -5.44
CA LYS A 70 12.92 -6.59 -6.90
C LYS A 70 12.43 -7.86 -7.60
N GLU A 71 12.89 -9.03 -7.15
CA GLU A 71 12.43 -10.30 -7.69
C GLU A 71 10.95 -10.52 -7.44
N PHE A 72 10.47 -10.19 -6.25
CA PHE A 72 9.08 -10.30 -5.87
C PHE A 72 8.19 -9.44 -6.77
N ILE A 73 8.56 -8.18 -7.00
CA ILE A 73 7.84 -7.28 -7.90
C ILE A 73 7.79 -7.86 -9.33
N SER A 74 8.94 -8.35 -9.81
CA SER A 74 9.03 -8.95 -11.14
C SER A 74 8.12 -10.16 -11.30
N LYS A 75 8.11 -11.05 -10.32
CA LYS A 75 7.27 -12.27 -10.35
C LYS A 75 5.78 -11.98 -10.28
N THR A 76 5.39 -10.96 -9.54
CA THR A 76 3.97 -10.59 -9.40
C THR A 76 3.46 -9.72 -10.55
N GLU A 77 4.37 -9.17 -11.35
CA GLU A 77 4.06 -8.34 -12.52
C GLU A 77 3.24 -7.08 -12.19
N VAL A 78 3.31 -6.60 -10.95
CA VAL A 78 2.63 -5.36 -10.57
C VAL A 78 3.45 -4.14 -10.96
N THR A 79 2.78 -3.01 -11.21
CA THR A 79 3.42 -1.78 -11.69
C THR A 79 3.33 -0.61 -10.70
N TYR A 80 2.60 -0.75 -9.59
CA TYR A 80 2.57 0.31 -8.59
C TYR A 80 3.89 0.37 -7.81
N SER A 81 4.12 1.51 -7.17
CA SER A 81 5.40 1.80 -6.52
C SER A 81 5.59 1.01 -5.22
N PHE A 82 6.86 0.78 -4.86
CA PHE A 82 7.22 0.06 -3.63
C PHE A 82 8.25 0.81 -2.81
N THR A 83 8.23 0.56 -1.51
CA THR A 83 9.30 0.93 -0.58
C THR A 83 9.57 -0.24 0.34
N ILE A 84 10.69 -0.19 1.06
CA ILE A 84 11.08 -1.24 2.02
C ILE A 84 11.04 -0.67 3.42
N ASP A 85 10.28 -1.32 4.30
CA ASP A 85 10.25 -1.02 5.73
C ASP A 85 11.29 -1.91 6.42
N SER A 86 12.55 -1.46 6.41
CA SER A 86 13.71 -2.28 6.76
C SER A 86 13.68 -2.86 8.18
N ASP A 87 13.17 -2.09 9.14
CA ASP A 87 13.13 -2.51 10.55
C ASP A 87 11.70 -2.77 11.05
N GLY A 88 10.69 -2.59 10.20
CA GLY A 88 9.29 -2.77 10.57
C GLY A 88 8.67 -1.62 11.32
N SER A 89 9.40 -0.52 11.52
CA SER A 89 8.91 0.61 12.31
C SER A 89 7.72 1.31 11.66
N PHE A 90 7.70 1.40 10.33
CA PHE A 90 6.58 2.00 9.62
C PHE A 90 5.31 1.17 9.80
N PHE A 91 5.42 -0.14 9.62
CA PHE A 91 4.31 -1.08 9.87
C PHE A 91 3.79 -0.95 11.31
N GLU A 92 4.70 -0.95 12.28
CA GLU A 92 4.32 -0.85 13.70
C GLU A 92 3.62 0.46 14.03
N SER A 93 3.90 1.55 13.31
CA SER A 93 3.24 2.84 13.53
C SER A 93 1.76 2.81 13.16
N PHE A 94 1.32 1.85 12.36
CA PHE A 94 -0.06 1.70 11.91
C PHE A 94 -0.79 0.51 12.51
N THR A 95 -0.11 -0.35 13.27
CA THR A 95 -0.68 -1.62 13.73
C THR A 95 -0.47 -1.84 15.21
N LEU A 96 -1.28 -2.74 15.76
CA LEU A 96 -1.09 -3.21 17.13
C LEU A 96 0.03 -4.26 17.16
N PRO A 97 0.65 -4.49 18.34
CA PRO A 97 1.65 -5.55 18.47
C PRO A 97 1.11 -6.90 18.00
N LYS A 98 1.96 -7.67 17.33
CA LYS A 98 1.64 -9.00 16.79
C LYS A 98 0.55 -9.00 15.71
N ALA A 99 0.30 -7.85 15.08
CA ALA A 99 -0.65 -7.77 13.96
C ALA A 99 -0.13 -8.55 12.75
N GLY A 100 -1.05 -9.16 12.00
CA GLY A 100 -0.71 -9.80 10.72
C GLY A 100 -0.33 -8.78 9.66
N ILE A 101 0.52 -9.18 8.71
CA ILE A 101 1.08 -8.28 7.71
C ILE A 101 0.08 -7.86 6.62
N THR A 102 -0.85 -8.74 6.23
CA THR A 102 -1.73 -8.47 5.10
C THR A 102 -2.73 -7.37 5.44
N ARG A 103 -2.40 -6.14 5.06
CA ARG A 103 -3.22 -4.96 5.37
C ARG A 103 -3.11 -3.94 4.27
N ASN A 104 -4.22 -3.23 4.04
CA ASN A 104 -4.23 -2.01 3.24
C ASN A 104 -4.72 -0.87 4.12
N ILE A 105 -4.09 0.27 4.00
CA ILE A 105 -4.45 1.47 4.76
C ILE A 105 -4.69 2.60 3.76
N VAL A 106 -5.90 3.18 3.79
CA VAL A 106 -6.26 4.29 2.92
C VAL A 106 -6.12 5.60 3.70
N ILE A 107 -5.29 6.50 3.17
CA ILE A 107 -5.08 7.84 3.72
C ILE A 107 -5.81 8.83 2.81
N ASP A 108 -6.69 9.64 3.37
CA ASP A 108 -7.46 10.61 2.59
C ASP A 108 -6.65 11.87 2.25
N GLN A 109 -7.26 12.81 1.53
CA GLN A 109 -6.61 14.04 1.07
C GLN A 109 -6.17 14.95 2.21
N GLU A 110 -6.70 14.75 3.41
CA GLU A 110 -6.32 15.52 4.61
C GLU A 110 -5.23 14.83 5.43
N GLY A 111 -4.77 13.66 4.98
CA GLY A 111 -3.72 12.92 5.66
C GLY A 111 -4.22 12.00 6.77
N LYS A 112 -5.52 11.73 6.81
CA LYS A 112 -6.12 10.89 7.85
C LYS A 112 -6.37 9.49 7.36
N ILE A 113 -6.21 8.50 8.26
CA ILE A 113 -6.59 7.12 7.96
C ILE A 113 -8.11 7.07 7.84
N SER A 114 -8.62 6.68 6.67
CA SER A 114 -10.06 6.67 6.42
C SER A 114 -10.63 5.27 6.16
N PHE A 115 -9.79 4.27 5.92
CA PHE A 115 -10.21 2.89 5.69
C PHE A 115 -9.07 1.93 5.98
N LEU A 116 -9.39 0.78 6.55
CA LEU A 116 -8.42 -0.28 6.84
C LEU A 116 -8.97 -1.61 6.37
N THR A 117 -8.11 -2.46 5.80
CA THR A 117 -8.45 -3.86 5.52
C THR A 117 -7.51 -4.77 6.29
N ARG A 118 -7.93 -6.03 6.45
CA ARG A 118 -7.12 -7.10 7.03
C ARG A 118 -7.28 -8.35 6.20
N LEU A 119 -6.19 -9.03 5.89
CA LEU A 119 -6.19 -10.21 5.03
C LEU A 119 -6.77 -9.85 3.65
N TYR A 120 -7.26 -10.83 2.91
CA TYR A 120 -7.97 -10.58 1.67
C TYR A 120 -9.36 -11.15 1.75
N ASP A 121 -10.35 -10.27 1.80
CA ASP A 121 -11.79 -10.60 1.78
C ASP A 121 -12.40 -9.82 0.62
N GLU A 122 -13.07 -10.51 -0.29
CA GLU A 122 -13.63 -9.89 -1.50
C GLU A 122 -14.59 -8.75 -1.20
N LEU A 123 -15.44 -8.90 -0.17
CA LEU A 123 -16.39 -7.88 0.21
C LEU A 123 -15.68 -6.64 0.76
N GLU A 124 -14.75 -6.84 1.67
CA GLU A 124 -13.98 -5.75 2.26
C GLU A 124 -13.15 -5.03 1.19
N PHE A 125 -12.56 -5.78 0.27
CA PHE A 125 -11.79 -5.23 -0.83
C PHE A 125 -12.67 -4.36 -1.75
N ALA A 126 -13.87 -4.84 -2.08
CA ALA A 126 -14.83 -4.07 -2.88
C ALA A 126 -15.27 -2.79 -2.16
N GLN A 127 -15.45 -2.85 -0.85
CA GLN A 127 -15.78 -1.69 -0.03
C GLN A 127 -14.64 -0.66 -0.03
N MET A 128 -13.40 -1.13 0.00
CA MET A 128 -12.22 -0.26 -0.08
C MET A 128 -12.20 0.47 -1.43
N ILE A 129 -12.43 -0.23 -2.53
CA ILE A 129 -12.45 0.38 -3.87
C ILE A 129 -13.54 1.44 -3.96
N GLU A 130 -14.74 1.16 -3.46
CA GLU A 130 -15.83 2.12 -3.43
C GLU A 130 -15.47 3.36 -2.60
N HIS A 131 -14.82 3.15 -1.46
CA HIS A 131 -14.36 4.23 -0.58
C HIS A 131 -13.36 5.14 -1.29
N ILE A 132 -12.38 4.55 -1.98
CA ILE A 132 -11.38 5.31 -2.76
C ILE A 132 -12.08 6.12 -3.85
N ASP A 133 -12.99 5.50 -4.57
CA ASP A 133 -13.73 6.16 -5.64
C ASP A 133 -14.50 7.38 -5.12
N LYS A 134 -15.14 7.25 -3.98
CA LYS A 134 -15.85 8.37 -3.34
C LYS A 134 -14.92 9.50 -2.93
N LEU A 135 -13.74 9.17 -2.40
CA LEU A 135 -12.76 10.19 -2.00
C LEU A 135 -12.24 10.99 -3.20
N LEU A 136 -12.17 10.36 -4.37
CA LEU A 136 -11.63 10.97 -5.58
C LEU A 136 -12.63 11.78 -6.39
N LYS A 137 -13.90 11.75 -5.99
CA LYS A 137 -14.96 12.50 -6.69
C LYS A 137 -15.16 13.92 -6.17
#